data_9e47e730e17a07b1208d02d779512549
#
_entry.id   9e47e730e17a07b1208d02d779512549
#
_cell.length_a   1.000
_cell.length_b   1.000
_cell.length_c   1.000
_cell.angle_alpha   90.00
_cell.angle_beta   90.00
_cell.angle_gamma   90.00
#
_symmetry.space_group_name_H-M   'P 1'
#
loop_
_entity.id
_entity.type
_entity.pdbx_description
1 polymer ?
#
loop_
_entity_poly.entity_id
_entity_poly.type
_entity_poly.pdbx_seq_one_letter_code
_entity_poly.pdbx_strand_id
1 'polypeptide(L)'
;MPELPEVEVVRRGVETWAARRPVLQVQVHDPRSLRRYAEGPEHFRRELVDRTLGVPERRGKFLWIPLNDQYGAPLEQTLMIHLGMSGQVLVEAADAPLEKHLKITLHLGALPHLEEQGAVEEAPDQLRFVDQRIFGGMQISPLVPDPVLTEGAGDGVPRLVPAAAAHIAPDPLEPVTTAERFFRTLRGRRTGLKRALLDQGMVSGVGNIYADEALWRTRLHYARRTETITRAQASLLLSSLQEVMGDALAAGGTSFDSLYVNVNGASGYFDRSLQCYGQAGRPCSRCGTPISREKFMNRSSYFCPRCQR
;
A
#
# COMPACT_ATOMS: atom_id res chain seq x y z
N MET A 1 -7.59 7.86 -1.25
CA MET A 1 -7.36 6.37 -1.29
C MET A 1 -5.89 6.15 -1.11
N PRO A 2 -5.46 5.35 -0.15
CA PRO A 2 -4.06 5.05 0.06
C PRO A 2 -3.43 4.52 -1.23
N GLU A 3 -2.26 5.05 -1.54
CA GLU A 3 -1.39 4.56 -2.58
C GLU A 3 -0.20 3.85 -1.93
N LEU A 4 0.85 3.53 -2.66
CA LEU A 4 2.00 2.77 -2.12
C LEU A 4 2.63 3.42 -0.87
N PRO A 5 2.95 4.73 -0.86
CA PRO A 5 3.62 5.32 0.30
C PRO A 5 2.79 5.24 1.59
N GLU A 6 1.49 5.48 1.52
CA GLU A 6 0.61 5.40 2.68
C GLU A 6 0.55 3.97 3.24
N VAL A 7 0.47 2.97 2.36
CA VAL A 7 0.48 1.55 2.78
C VAL A 7 1.84 1.15 3.35
N GLU A 8 2.95 1.67 2.83
CA GLU A 8 4.29 1.41 3.36
C GLU A 8 4.49 2.02 4.74
N VAL A 9 3.96 3.23 4.99
CA VAL A 9 4.00 3.84 6.33
C VAL A 9 3.25 2.98 7.34
N VAL A 10 2.05 2.49 6.97
CA VAL A 10 1.29 1.54 7.81
C VAL A 10 2.07 0.24 8.02
N ARG A 11 2.67 -0.33 6.96
CA ARG A 11 3.50 -1.55 7.07
C ARG A 11 4.61 -1.39 8.10
N ARG A 12 5.36 -0.28 8.04
CA ARG A 12 6.44 0.01 9.00
C ARG A 12 5.94 0.13 10.43
N GLY A 13 4.79 0.78 10.62
CA GLY A 13 4.18 0.88 11.94
C GLY A 13 3.71 -0.48 12.48
N VAL A 14 3.11 -1.32 11.64
CA VAL A 14 2.73 -2.70 12.00
C VAL A 14 3.99 -3.53 12.30
N GLU A 15 5.08 -3.35 11.56
CA GLU A 15 6.35 -4.03 11.84
C GLU A 15 6.89 -3.68 13.23
N THR A 16 6.87 -2.40 13.58
CA THR A 16 7.37 -1.92 14.88
C THR A 16 6.54 -2.45 16.04
N TRP A 17 5.21 -2.46 15.93
CA TRP A 17 4.33 -2.64 17.08
C TRP A 17 3.59 -3.98 17.13
N ALA A 18 3.47 -4.70 16.02
CA ALA A 18 2.70 -5.94 15.96
C ALA A 18 3.52 -7.17 15.53
N ALA A 19 4.66 -6.98 14.82
CA ALA A 19 5.46 -8.13 14.40
C ALA A 19 6.01 -8.93 15.59
N ARG A 20 6.07 -10.25 15.42
CA ARG A 20 6.57 -11.24 16.40
C ARG A 20 5.71 -11.36 17.67
N ARG A 21 4.50 -10.83 17.66
CA ARG A 21 3.57 -10.94 18.77
C ARG A 21 2.53 -12.03 18.54
N PRO A 22 2.18 -12.82 19.57
CA PRO A 22 1.09 -13.77 19.47
C PRO A 22 -0.26 -13.04 19.45
N VAL A 23 -1.22 -13.56 18.69
CA VAL A 23 -2.60 -13.13 18.69
C VAL A 23 -3.36 -13.88 19.77
N LEU A 24 -3.76 -13.20 20.83
CA LEU A 24 -4.44 -13.79 21.98
C LEU A 24 -5.95 -13.89 21.77
N GLN A 25 -6.53 -12.92 21.08
CA GLN A 25 -7.97 -12.86 20.80
C GLN A 25 -8.24 -12.08 19.52
N VAL A 26 -9.31 -12.42 18.83
CA VAL A 26 -9.80 -11.71 17.65
C VAL A 26 -11.27 -11.35 17.83
N GLN A 27 -11.60 -10.07 17.65
CA GLN A 27 -12.98 -9.58 17.67
C GLN A 27 -13.34 -9.03 16.30
N VAL A 28 -14.40 -9.55 15.69
CA VAL A 28 -14.96 -9.06 14.44
C VAL A 28 -16.25 -8.30 14.77
N HIS A 29 -16.19 -6.97 14.76
CA HIS A 29 -17.30 -6.08 15.06
C HIS A 29 -18.24 -5.91 13.87
N ASP A 30 -17.70 -6.01 12.65
CA ASP A 30 -18.48 -5.89 11.41
C ASP A 30 -18.00 -6.94 10.38
N PRO A 31 -18.76 -8.01 10.14
CA PRO A 31 -18.36 -9.11 9.26
C PRO A 31 -18.21 -8.69 7.80
N ARG A 32 -18.73 -7.53 7.37
CA ARG A 32 -18.54 -7.00 6.03
C ARG A 32 -17.07 -6.66 5.72
N SER A 33 -16.25 -6.51 6.77
CA SER A 33 -14.80 -6.33 6.63
C SER A 33 -14.08 -7.61 6.18
N LEU A 34 -14.76 -8.76 6.28
CA LEU A 34 -14.28 -10.07 5.81
C LEU A 34 -14.97 -10.53 4.52
N ARG A 35 -15.64 -9.64 3.78
CA ARG A 35 -16.44 -10.02 2.59
C ARG A 35 -15.65 -10.74 1.48
N ARG A 36 -14.32 -10.66 1.50
CA ARG A 36 -13.43 -11.39 0.58
C ARG A 36 -12.94 -12.72 1.15
N TYR A 37 -13.33 -13.03 2.36
CA TYR A 37 -12.98 -14.26 3.07
C TYR A 37 -14.23 -15.13 3.21
N ALA A 38 -14.34 -16.13 2.33
CA ALA A 38 -15.56 -16.92 2.17
C ALA A 38 -15.89 -17.78 3.40
N GLU A 39 -14.86 -18.17 4.17
CA GLU A 39 -14.97 -19.03 5.35
C GLU A 39 -15.62 -18.33 6.54
N GLY A 40 -15.72 -17.02 6.50
CA GLY A 40 -16.45 -16.22 7.47
C GLY A 40 -15.73 -15.93 8.80
N PRO A 41 -16.39 -15.19 9.71
CA PRO A 41 -15.76 -14.65 10.91
C PRO A 41 -15.26 -15.70 11.91
N GLU A 42 -15.98 -16.79 12.10
CA GLU A 42 -15.60 -17.83 13.06
C GLU A 42 -14.33 -18.57 12.63
N HIS A 43 -14.23 -18.87 11.33
CA HIS A 43 -13.03 -19.46 10.77
C HIS A 43 -11.85 -18.47 10.86
N PHE A 44 -12.08 -17.19 10.54
CA PHE A 44 -11.06 -16.14 10.64
C PHE A 44 -10.48 -16.03 12.07
N ARG A 45 -11.33 -16.05 13.09
CA ARG A 45 -10.89 -16.03 14.50
C ARG A 45 -10.05 -17.25 14.85
N ARG A 46 -10.53 -18.44 14.52
CA ARG A 46 -9.84 -19.70 14.83
C ARG A 46 -8.47 -19.81 14.17
N GLU A 47 -8.33 -19.33 12.96
CA GLU A 47 -7.06 -19.37 12.22
C GLU A 47 -6.03 -18.36 12.73
N LEU A 48 -6.43 -17.32 13.44
CA LEU A 48 -5.54 -16.29 13.95
C LEU A 48 -5.17 -16.45 15.43
N VAL A 49 -6.08 -16.95 16.26
CA VAL A 49 -5.80 -17.15 17.70
C VAL A 49 -4.66 -18.17 17.84
N ASP A 50 -3.74 -17.89 18.78
CA ASP A 50 -2.53 -18.66 19.06
C ASP A 50 -1.50 -18.68 17.89
N ARG A 51 -1.66 -17.81 16.88
CA ARG A 51 -0.64 -17.56 15.85
C ARG A 51 0.24 -16.38 16.23
N THR A 52 1.50 -16.46 15.84
CA THR A 52 2.44 -15.34 15.97
C THR A 52 2.51 -14.59 14.65
N LEU A 53 2.36 -13.27 14.70
CA LEU A 53 2.48 -12.41 13.53
C LEU A 53 3.94 -12.36 13.08
N GLY A 54 4.20 -12.63 11.82
CA GLY A 54 5.52 -12.48 11.21
C GLY A 54 5.87 -11.01 10.90
N VAL A 55 6.95 -10.81 10.16
CA VAL A 55 7.33 -9.48 9.67
C VAL A 55 6.40 -9.10 8.52
N PRO A 56 5.71 -7.95 8.59
CA PRO A 56 4.78 -7.53 7.55
C PRO A 56 5.49 -7.19 6.25
N GLU A 57 4.90 -7.64 5.16
CA GLU A 57 5.36 -7.39 3.79
C GLU A 57 4.31 -6.61 3.00
N ARG A 58 4.72 -6.03 1.88
CA ARG A 58 3.86 -5.27 1.00
C ARG A 58 4.25 -5.46 -0.48
N ARG A 59 3.26 -5.43 -1.36
CA ARG A 59 3.42 -5.15 -2.79
C ARG A 59 2.34 -4.17 -3.23
N GLY A 60 2.74 -3.05 -3.82
CA GLY A 60 1.80 -2.00 -4.21
C GLY A 60 0.96 -1.51 -3.03
N LYS A 61 -0.34 -1.74 -3.08
CA LYS A 61 -1.32 -1.32 -2.06
C LYS A 61 -1.81 -2.47 -1.17
N PHE A 62 -1.19 -3.63 -1.30
CA PHE A 62 -1.52 -4.83 -0.52
C PHE A 62 -0.47 -5.02 0.57
N LEU A 63 -0.94 -5.07 1.79
CA LEU A 63 -0.17 -5.37 3.00
C LEU A 63 -0.53 -6.78 3.45
N TRP A 64 0.45 -7.55 3.87
CA TRP A 64 0.21 -8.85 4.51
C TRP A 64 1.22 -9.12 5.62
N ILE A 65 0.80 -9.95 6.55
CA ILE A 65 1.59 -10.39 7.70
C ILE A 65 1.66 -11.91 7.64
N PRO A 66 2.83 -12.51 7.34
CA PRO A 66 3.00 -13.96 7.44
C PRO A 66 2.60 -14.46 8.82
N LEU A 67 2.00 -15.64 8.88
CA LEU A 67 1.62 -16.26 10.14
C LEU A 67 2.64 -17.35 10.50
N ASN A 68 2.98 -17.42 11.77
CA ASN A 68 3.75 -18.50 12.36
C ASN A 68 2.88 -19.27 13.35
N ASP A 69 3.21 -20.51 13.61
CA ASP A 69 2.58 -21.27 14.67
C ASP A 69 2.99 -20.75 16.06
N GLN A 70 2.43 -21.34 17.12
CA GLN A 70 2.73 -20.98 18.52
C GLN A 70 4.20 -21.20 18.92
N TYR A 71 4.97 -21.97 18.14
CA TYR A 71 6.40 -22.24 18.36
C TYR A 71 7.30 -21.36 17.49
N GLY A 72 6.72 -20.47 16.67
CA GLY A 72 7.44 -19.57 15.77
C GLY A 72 7.80 -20.18 14.40
N ALA A 73 7.33 -21.40 14.08
CA ALA A 73 7.56 -22.01 12.77
C ALA A 73 6.65 -21.34 11.71
N PRO A 74 7.20 -20.99 10.51
CA PRO A 74 6.43 -20.35 9.46
C PRO A 74 5.29 -21.25 8.96
N LEU A 75 4.12 -20.66 8.76
CA LEU A 75 2.97 -21.28 8.11
C LEU A 75 2.88 -20.85 6.64
N GLU A 76 2.25 -21.68 5.81
CA GLU A 76 1.95 -21.33 4.41
C GLU A 76 0.70 -20.44 4.30
N GLN A 77 0.50 -19.56 5.26
CA GLN A 77 -0.64 -18.66 5.37
C GLN A 77 -0.21 -17.27 5.81
N THR A 78 -1.02 -16.28 5.44
CA THR A 78 -0.76 -14.88 5.79
C THR A 78 -2.06 -14.13 6.06
N LEU A 79 -2.03 -13.19 7.01
CA LEU A 79 -3.08 -12.21 7.21
C LEU A 79 -2.91 -11.06 6.21
N MET A 80 -3.79 -10.98 5.22
CA MET A 80 -3.84 -9.86 4.29
C MET A 80 -4.71 -8.73 4.83
N ILE A 81 -4.22 -7.50 4.64
CA ILE A 81 -4.92 -6.26 4.98
C ILE A 81 -4.98 -5.38 3.74
N HIS A 82 -6.17 -4.97 3.34
CA HIS A 82 -6.38 -4.02 2.26
C HIS A 82 -7.10 -2.78 2.80
N LEU A 83 -6.46 -1.62 2.72
CA LEU A 83 -7.00 -0.39 3.30
C LEU A 83 -8.20 0.17 2.52
N GLY A 84 -8.39 -0.22 1.26
CA GLY A 84 -9.48 0.30 0.44
C GLY A 84 -9.36 1.80 0.21
N MET A 85 -10.39 2.56 0.58
CA MET A 85 -10.44 4.02 0.43
C MET A 85 -10.37 4.78 1.74
N SER A 86 -10.72 4.17 2.85
CA SER A 86 -10.81 4.80 4.17
C SER A 86 -10.39 3.87 5.31
N GLY A 87 -9.81 2.71 4.98
CA GLY A 87 -9.32 1.77 5.98
C GLY A 87 -8.06 2.30 6.65
N GLN A 88 -7.98 2.12 7.94
CA GLN A 88 -6.86 2.44 8.81
C GLN A 88 -6.47 1.20 9.61
N VAL A 89 -5.20 1.06 9.89
CA VAL A 89 -4.68 0.12 10.87
C VAL A 89 -4.06 0.94 11.98
N LEU A 90 -4.60 0.82 13.18
CA LEU A 90 -4.12 1.52 14.36
C LEU A 90 -3.55 0.50 15.35
N VAL A 91 -2.61 0.94 16.15
CA VAL A 91 -2.08 0.18 17.28
C VAL A 91 -2.37 0.99 18.54
N GLU A 92 -3.24 0.46 19.39
CA GLU A 92 -3.83 1.16 20.52
C GLU A 92 -3.75 0.32 21.80
N ALA A 93 -3.78 0.98 22.94
CA ALA A 93 -3.94 0.31 24.23
C ALA A 93 -5.39 -0.19 24.40
N ALA A 94 -5.58 -1.25 25.17
CA ALA A 94 -6.91 -1.86 25.37
C ALA A 94 -7.92 -0.90 26.03
N ASP A 95 -7.43 0.03 26.86
CA ASP A 95 -8.24 1.05 27.53
C ASP A 95 -8.50 2.31 26.69
N ALA A 96 -7.84 2.43 25.52
CA ALA A 96 -8.08 3.55 24.60
C ALA A 96 -9.52 3.53 24.06
N PRO A 97 -10.16 4.71 23.89
CA PRO A 97 -11.51 4.80 23.34
C PRO A 97 -11.64 4.05 22.01
N LEU A 98 -12.79 3.37 21.83
CA LEU A 98 -13.06 2.66 20.58
C LEU A 98 -13.41 3.65 19.45
N GLU A 99 -12.84 3.43 18.28
CA GLU A 99 -13.13 4.24 17.10
C GLU A 99 -14.56 3.97 16.59
N LYS A 100 -15.25 5.02 16.16
CA LYS A 100 -16.64 4.96 15.64
C LYS A 100 -16.83 3.91 14.53
N HIS A 101 -15.79 3.66 13.74
CA HIS A 101 -15.84 2.76 12.59
C HIS A 101 -14.91 1.56 12.74
N LEU A 102 -14.65 1.15 13.98
CA LEU A 102 -13.90 -0.07 14.30
C LEU A 102 -14.59 -1.29 13.71
N LYS A 103 -13.81 -2.14 13.05
CA LYS A 103 -14.28 -3.33 12.32
C LYS A 103 -13.72 -4.63 12.87
N ILE A 104 -12.43 -4.65 13.15
CA ILE A 104 -11.74 -5.83 13.66
C ILE A 104 -10.73 -5.37 14.70
N THR A 105 -10.63 -6.12 15.80
CA THR A 105 -9.57 -5.96 16.81
C THR A 105 -8.82 -7.29 16.96
N LEU A 106 -7.50 -7.23 16.87
CA LEU A 106 -6.60 -8.29 17.28
C LEU A 106 -5.99 -7.89 18.62
N HIS A 107 -6.18 -8.69 19.67
CA HIS A 107 -5.47 -8.52 20.93
C HIS A 107 -4.14 -9.25 20.83
N LEU A 108 -3.06 -8.56 21.11
CA LEU A 108 -1.70 -9.04 20.94
C LEU A 108 -1.05 -9.31 22.28
N GLY A 109 -0.29 -10.37 22.38
CA GLY A 109 0.59 -10.63 23.52
C GLY A 109 1.75 -9.65 23.59
N ALA A 110 2.66 -9.87 24.53
CA ALA A 110 3.79 -8.98 24.76
C ALA A 110 4.74 -8.84 23.55
N LEU A 111 5.46 -7.75 23.51
CA LEU A 111 6.50 -7.46 22.52
C LEU A 111 7.83 -8.05 23.02
N PRO A 112 8.42 -9.06 22.37
CA PRO A 112 9.58 -9.79 22.89
C PRO A 112 10.77 -8.90 23.27
N HIS A 113 11.08 -7.86 22.49
CA HIS A 113 12.21 -6.98 22.75
C HIS A 113 12.00 -5.97 23.88
N LEU A 114 10.73 -5.71 24.27
CA LEU A 114 10.42 -4.86 25.43
C LEU A 114 10.44 -5.67 26.72
N GLU A 115 10.10 -6.96 26.66
CA GLU A 115 10.26 -7.87 27.81
C GLU A 115 11.72 -7.98 28.24
N GLU A 116 12.65 -8.10 27.27
CA GLU A 116 14.10 -8.15 27.54
C GLU A 116 14.64 -6.84 28.18
N GLN A 117 13.98 -5.71 27.94
CA GLN A 117 14.36 -4.40 28.49
C GLN A 117 13.59 -4.00 29.76
N GLY A 118 12.68 -4.85 30.25
CA GLY A 118 11.85 -4.57 31.42
C GLY A 118 10.79 -3.46 31.22
N ALA A 119 10.52 -3.07 29.98
CA ALA A 119 9.60 -1.99 29.61
C ALA A 119 8.21 -2.51 29.18
N VAL A 120 7.72 -3.56 29.83
CA VAL A 120 6.52 -4.32 29.41
C VAL A 120 5.20 -3.54 29.58
N GLU A 121 5.18 -2.48 30.39
CA GLU A 121 3.92 -1.81 30.78
C GLU A 121 3.36 -0.78 29.78
N GLU A 122 4.09 -0.39 28.72
CA GLU A 122 3.69 0.73 27.86
C GLU A 122 3.41 0.37 26.39
N ALA A 123 3.58 -0.88 25.97
CA ALA A 123 3.34 -1.24 24.58
C ALA A 123 1.83 -1.39 24.31
N PRO A 124 1.27 -0.69 23.29
CA PRO A 124 -0.11 -0.90 22.89
C PRO A 124 -0.35 -2.37 22.53
N ASP A 125 -1.47 -2.93 23.02
CA ASP A 125 -1.76 -4.36 22.97
C ASP A 125 -2.87 -4.75 21.99
N GLN A 126 -3.36 -3.79 21.19
CA GLN A 126 -4.37 -4.03 20.17
C GLN A 126 -3.93 -3.53 18.81
N LEU A 127 -4.15 -4.36 17.77
CA LEU A 127 -4.15 -3.92 16.38
C LEU A 127 -5.62 -3.80 15.96
N ARG A 128 -6.02 -2.58 15.58
CA ARG A 128 -7.40 -2.22 15.23
C ARG A 128 -7.52 -1.92 13.76
N PHE A 129 -8.49 -2.52 13.09
CA PHE A 129 -8.87 -2.16 11.72
C PHE A 129 -10.13 -1.30 11.74
N VAL A 130 -10.00 -0.09 11.26
CA VAL A 130 -11.06 0.93 11.23
C VAL A 130 -11.38 1.26 9.77
N ASP A 131 -12.65 1.22 9.35
CA ASP A 131 -13.04 1.59 7.99
C ASP A 131 -14.46 2.15 7.91
N GLN A 132 -14.58 3.44 7.64
CA GLN A 132 -15.86 4.12 7.50
C GLN A 132 -16.67 3.63 6.30
N ARG A 133 -15.99 3.41 5.16
CA ARG A 133 -16.66 3.07 3.88
C ARG A 133 -16.78 1.58 3.62
N ILE A 134 -16.12 0.75 4.41
CA ILE A 134 -16.10 -0.71 4.28
C ILE A 134 -15.63 -1.16 2.88
N PHE A 135 -14.68 -0.44 2.28
CA PHE A 135 -14.03 -0.82 1.03
C PHE A 135 -12.74 -1.61 1.25
N GLY A 136 -12.14 -1.46 2.42
CA GLY A 136 -11.05 -2.28 2.90
C GLY A 136 -11.51 -3.60 3.49
N GLY A 137 -10.61 -4.29 4.17
CA GLY A 137 -10.90 -5.52 4.89
C GLY A 137 -9.67 -6.36 5.15
N MET A 138 -9.90 -7.46 5.86
CA MET A 138 -8.91 -8.47 6.15
C MET A 138 -9.33 -9.82 5.57
N GLN A 139 -8.38 -10.69 5.30
CA GLN A 139 -8.59 -12.08 4.92
C GLN A 139 -7.34 -12.89 5.20
N ILE A 140 -7.49 -14.17 5.45
CA ILE A 140 -6.37 -15.12 5.45
C ILE A 140 -6.22 -15.64 4.02
N SER A 141 -4.99 -15.70 3.54
CA SER A 141 -4.66 -16.17 2.20
C SER A 141 -3.50 -17.17 2.27
N PRO A 142 -3.53 -18.24 1.50
CA PRO A 142 -2.36 -19.08 1.36
C PRO A 142 -1.22 -18.32 0.68
N LEU A 143 0.01 -18.66 1.04
CA LEU A 143 1.22 -18.19 0.38
C LEU A 143 1.52 -19.10 -0.82
N VAL A 144 1.89 -18.51 -1.93
CA VAL A 144 2.25 -19.19 -3.19
C VAL A 144 3.56 -18.61 -3.73
N PRO A 145 4.33 -19.36 -4.51
CA PRO A 145 5.51 -18.82 -5.19
C PRO A 145 5.17 -17.57 -6.01
N ASP A 146 6.02 -16.55 -5.91
CA ASP A 146 5.83 -15.29 -6.65
C ASP A 146 5.98 -15.56 -8.16
N PRO A 147 4.90 -15.43 -8.96
CA PRO A 147 4.95 -15.76 -10.39
C PRO A 147 5.89 -14.82 -11.18
N VAL A 148 6.21 -13.67 -10.59
CA VAL A 148 7.07 -12.66 -11.21
C VAL A 148 8.55 -12.97 -11.04
N LEU A 149 8.93 -13.63 -9.94
CA LEU A 149 10.33 -13.95 -9.61
C LEU A 149 10.72 -15.36 -10.02
N THR A 150 9.78 -16.24 -10.32
CA THR A 150 10.06 -17.59 -10.84
C THR A 150 10.63 -17.58 -12.25
N GLU A 151 10.39 -16.52 -13.04
CA GLU A 151 11.00 -16.33 -14.35
C GLU A 151 12.44 -15.76 -14.23
N GLY A 152 13.38 -16.54 -13.71
CA GLY A 152 14.80 -16.14 -13.62
C GLY A 152 15.46 -16.29 -12.25
N ALA A 153 14.80 -16.94 -11.31
CA ALA A 153 15.41 -17.26 -10.03
C ALA A 153 16.45 -18.39 -10.23
N GLY A 154 17.71 -18.05 -10.00
CA GLY A 154 18.74 -19.06 -9.70
C GLY A 154 18.35 -19.85 -8.44
N ASP A 155 19.18 -20.77 -8.00
CA ASP A 155 18.96 -21.77 -6.92
C ASP A 155 18.56 -21.25 -5.52
N GLY A 156 17.83 -20.11 -5.44
CA GLY A 156 17.34 -19.50 -4.20
C GLY A 156 15.94 -19.97 -3.82
N VAL A 157 15.63 -19.89 -2.52
CA VAL A 157 14.27 -20.10 -2.00
C VAL A 157 13.29 -19.16 -2.70
N PRO A 158 12.23 -19.66 -3.34
CA PRO A 158 11.28 -18.80 -4.03
C PRO A 158 10.62 -17.84 -3.03
N ARG A 159 10.57 -16.55 -3.40
CA ARG A 159 9.76 -15.57 -2.64
C ARG A 159 8.31 -16.02 -2.68
N LEU A 160 7.66 -16.00 -1.52
CA LEU A 160 6.24 -16.30 -1.40
C LEU A 160 5.42 -15.01 -1.36
N VAL A 161 4.26 -15.05 -1.98
CA VAL A 161 3.28 -13.94 -1.96
C VAL A 161 1.88 -14.51 -1.66
N PRO A 162 0.97 -13.71 -1.10
CA PRO A 162 -0.42 -14.17 -0.94
C PRO A 162 -1.04 -14.55 -2.29
N ALA A 163 -1.70 -15.69 -2.38
CA ALA A 163 -2.41 -16.10 -3.59
C ALA A 163 -3.39 -15.04 -4.09
N ALA A 164 -4.06 -14.36 -3.15
CA ALA A 164 -4.97 -13.24 -3.45
C ALA A 164 -4.28 -12.00 -4.05
N ALA A 165 -2.95 -11.86 -3.91
CA ALA A 165 -2.15 -10.77 -4.47
C ALA A 165 -1.16 -11.23 -5.56
N ALA A 166 -1.12 -12.53 -5.92
CA ALA A 166 -0.17 -13.06 -6.89
C ALA A 166 -0.32 -12.45 -8.30
N HIS A 167 -1.50 -11.95 -8.64
CA HIS A 167 -1.80 -11.28 -9.91
C HIS A 167 -1.31 -9.81 -9.97
N ILE A 168 -0.83 -9.26 -8.86
CA ILE A 168 -0.37 -7.87 -8.76
C ILE A 168 1.07 -7.77 -9.23
N ALA A 169 1.34 -6.84 -10.14
CA ALA A 169 2.70 -6.58 -10.62
C ALA A 169 3.60 -6.03 -9.48
N PRO A 170 4.92 -6.19 -9.58
CA PRO A 170 5.85 -5.48 -8.74
C PRO A 170 5.64 -3.98 -8.79
N ASP A 171 5.90 -3.32 -7.68
CA ASP A 171 5.79 -1.86 -7.60
C ASP A 171 7.09 -1.14 -8.00
N PRO A 172 7.07 0.19 -8.18
CA PRO A 172 8.25 0.94 -8.63
C PRO A 172 9.46 0.84 -7.70
N LEU A 173 9.26 0.55 -6.39
CA LEU A 173 10.33 0.48 -5.40
C LEU A 173 10.94 -0.93 -5.28
N GLU A 174 10.30 -1.96 -5.86
CA GLU A 174 10.87 -3.31 -5.88
C GLU A 174 12.04 -3.39 -6.89
N PRO A 175 13.21 -3.97 -6.51
CA PRO A 175 14.39 -4.06 -7.38
C PRO A 175 14.14 -4.75 -8.73
N VAL A 176 13.18 -5.67 -8.79
CA VAL A 176 12.77 -6.38 -9.99
C VAL A 176 12.09 -5.47 -11.02
N THR A 177 11.63 -4.29 -10.62
CA THR A 177 11.04 -3.28 -11.51
C THR A 177 12.15 -2.47 -12.19
N THR A 178 12.88 -3.12 -13.09
CA THR A 178 13.93 -2.47 -13.89
C THR A 178 13.34 -1.56 -14.97
N ALA A 179 14.12 -0.59 -15.45
CA ALA A 179 13.71 0.33 -16.53
C ALA A 179 13.31 -0.43 -17.81
N GLU A 180 14.01 -1.52 -18.15
CA GLU A 180 13.70 -2.31 -19.34
C GLU A 180 12.39 -3.11 -19.15
N ARG A 181 12.18 -3.72 -17.98
CA ARG A 181 10.92 -4.40 -17.66
C ARG A 181 9.75 -3.42 -17.72
N PHE A 182 9.88 -2.27 -17.05
CA PHE A 182 8.86 -1.22 -17.05
C PHE A 182 8.55 -0.73 -18.46
N PHE A 183 9.56 -0.47 -19.29
CA PHE A 183 9.39 -0.05 -20.69
C PHE A 183 8.61 -1.09 -21.51
N ARG A 184 9.00 -2.38 -21.45
CA ARG A 184 8.34 -3.43 -22.21
C ARG A 184 6.87 -3.60 -21.79
N THR A 185 6.63 -3.66 -20.48
CA THR A 185 5.28 -3.82 -19.93
C THR A 185 4.39 -2.63 -20.28
N LEU A 186 4.92 -1.40 -20.16
CA LEU A 186 4.21 -0.17 -20.49
C LEU A 186 3.80 -0.13 -21.96
N ARG A 187 4.71 -0.41 -22.89
CA ARG A 187 4.42 -0.42 -24.34
C ARG A 187 3.40 -1.46 -24.75
N GLY A 188 3.37 -2.60 -24.06
CA GLY A 188 2.43 -3.68 -24.32
C GLY A 188 0.96 -3.31 -24.05
N ARG A 189 0.70 -2.27 -23.24
CA ARG A 189 -0.66 -1.90 -22.82
C ARG A 189 -1.49 -1.19 -23.87
N ARG A 190 -0.90 -0.55 -24.88
CA ARG A 190 -1.56 0.15 -26.01
C ARG A 190 -2.70 1.08 -25.57
N THR A 191 -2.46 1.89 -24.55
CA THR A 191 -3.43 2.81 -23.94
C THR A 191 -2.78 4.14 -23.58
N GLY A 192 -3.52 5.07 -22.94
CA GLY A 192 -2.93 6.30 -22.41
C GLY A 192 -2.01 6.02 -21.20
N LEU A 193 -0.93 6.81 -21.05
CA LEU A 193 0.08 6.62 -20.00
C LEU A 193 -0.53 6.51 -18.60
N LYS A 194 -1.37 7.46 -18.22
CA LYS A 194 -1.97 7.42 -16.88
C LYS A 194 -2.84 6.19 -16.67
N ARG A 195 -3.57 5.75 -17.70
CA ARG A 195 -4.39 4.54 -17.61
C ARG A 195 -3.51 3.31 -17.38
N ALA A 196 -2.36 3.23 -18.05
CA ALA A 196 -1.40 2.16 -17.84
C ALA A 196 -0.79 2.21 -16.43
N LEU A 197 -0.39 3.40 -15.95
CA LEU A 197 0.16 3.57 -14.60
C LEU A 197 -0.83 3.19 -13.49
N LEU A 198 -2.13 3.35 -13.71
CA LEU A 198 -3.16 2.96 -12.74
C LEU A 198 -3.54 1.47 -12.79
N ASP A 199 -3.05 0.73 -13.79
CA ASP A 199 -3.23 -0.72 -13.90
C ASP A 199 -2.27 -1.45 -12.96
N GLN A 200 -2.80 -1.98 -11.86
CA GLN A 200 -2.02 -2.68 -10.85
C GLN A 200 -1.39 -4.00 -11.37
N GLY A 201 -1.82 -4.50 -12.50
CA GLY A 201 -1.19 -5.62 -13.22
C GLY A 201 -0.06 -5.18 -14.17
N MET A 202 0.17 -3.87 -14.35
CA MET A 202 1.29 -3.31 -15.11
C MET A 202 2.42 -2.85 -14.17
N VAL A 203 2.09 -2.03 -13.22
CA VAL A 203 2.93 -1.57 -12.10
C VAL A 203 2.00 -1.30 -10.91
N SER A 204 2.26 -1.93 -9.79
CA SER A 204 1.37 -1.77 -8.65
C SER A 204 1.73 -0.55 -7.79
N GLY A 205 0.86 -0.18 -6.87
CA GLY A 205 1.10 0.90 -5.92
C GLY A 205 0.81 2.30 -6.45
N VAL A 206 0.96 2.53 -7.74
CA VAL A 206 0.67 3.83 -8.36
C VAL A 206 -0.84 4.10 -8.33
N GLY A 207 -1.20 5.28 -7.89
CA GLY A 207 -2.57 5.77 -7.92
C GLY A 207 -2.64 7.15 -8.56
N ASN A 208 -3.71 7.89 -8.28
CA ASN A 208 -4.02 9.12 -9.00
C ASN A 208 -3.04 10.26 -8.69
N ILE A 209 -2.58 10.32 -7.44
CA ILE A 209 -1.65 11.37 -6.97
C ILE A 209 -0.30 11.18 -7.63
N TYR A 210 0.32 10.03 -7.42
CA TYR A 210 1.68 9.76 -7.89
C TYR A 210 1.77 9.63 -9.40
N ALA A 211 0.69 9.20 -10.09
CA ALA A 211 0.63 9.21 -11.55
C ALA A 211 0.69 10.65 -12.11
N ASP A 212 -0.12 11.59 -11.60
CA ASP A 212 -0.11 12.96 -12.07
C ASP A 212 1.20 13.68 -11.75
N GLU A 213 1.76 13.49 -10.56
CA GLU A 213 3.04 14.08 -10.16
C GLU A 213 4.22 13.57 -11.01
N ALA A 214 4.32 12.26 -11.24
CA ALA A 214 5.38 11.69 -12.06
C ALA A 214 5.26 12.11 -13.54
N LEU A 215 4.05 12.14 -14.08
CA LEU A 215 3.81 12.63 -15.44
C LEU A 215 4.13 14.13 -15.56
N TRP A 216 3.84 14.93 -14.54
CA TRP A 216 4.24 16.32 -14.51
C TRP A 216 5.77 16.48 -14.45
N ARG A 217 6.46 15.73 -13.60
CA ARG A 217 7.94 15.74 -13.51
C ARG A 217 8.58 15.43 -14.86
N THR A 218 8.08 14.45 -15.57
CA THR A 218 8.61 13.99 -16.86
C THR A 218 8.11 14.77 -18.07
N ARG A 219 7.22 15.75 -17.90
CA ARG A 219 6.58 16.53 -18.96
C ARG A 219 5.78 15.69 -19.97
N LEU A 220 5.30 14.52 -19.55
CA LEU A 220 4.50 13.64 -20.39
C LEU A 220 3.00 13.87 -20.12
N HIS A 221 2.23 13.99 -21.21
CA HIS A 221 0.78 14.16 -21.09
C HIS A 221 0.12 12.84 -20.69
N TYR A 222 -0.86 12.90 -19.78
CA TYR A 222 -1.53 11.72 -19.23
C TYR A 222 -2.19 10.81 -20.30
N ALA A 223 -2.68 11.41 -21.39
CA ALA A 223 -3.33 10.71 -22.51
C ALA A 223 -2.35 10.20 -23.59
N ARG A 224 -1.06 10.53 -23.47
CA ARG A 224 -0.04 10.08 -24.44
C ARG A 224 -0.07 8.56 -24.56
N ARG A 225 -0.03 8.05 -25.79
CA ARG A 225 -0.10 6.61 -26.07
C ARG A 225 1.14 5.90 -25.60
N THR A 226 0.98 4.78 -24.89
CA THR A 226 2.10 3.99 -24.34
C THR A 226 3.03 3.43 -25.41
N GLU A 227 2.51 3.11 -26.61
CA GLU A 227 3.31 2.60 -27.71
C GLU A 227 4.25 3.66 -28.34
N THR A 228 4.05 4.94 -28.04
CA THR A 228 4.90 6.03 -28.55
C THR A 228 6.04 6.38 -27.60
N ILE A 229 6.07 5.79 -26.40
CA ILE A 229 7.10 6.11 -25.40
C ILE A 229 8.46 5.49 -25.79
N THR A 230 9.52 6.26 -25.63
CA THR A 230 10.89 5.78 -25.81
C THR A 230 11.43 5.13 -24.54
N ARG A 231 12.52 4.34 -24.64
CA ARG A 231 13.20 3.77 -23.46
C ARG A 231 13.65 4.86 -22.48
N ALA A 232 14.24 5.94 -22.99
CA ALA A 232 14.67 7.06 -22.15
C ALA A 232 13.50 7.71 -21.39
N GLN A 233 12.36 7.91 -22.05
CA GLN A 233 11.17 8.45 -21.41
C GLN A 233 10.58 7.50 -20.37
N ALA A 234 10.56 6.20 -20.63
CA ALA A 234 10.09 5.20 -19.68
C ALA A 234 11.01 5.10 -18.45
N SER A 235 12.34 5.15 -18.67
CA SER A 235 13.32 5.18 -17.59
C SER A 235 13.13 6.42 -16.71
N LEU A 236 12.98 7.60 -17.32
CA LEU A 236 12.74 8.85 -16.61
C LEU A 236 11.41 8.82 -15.84
N LEU A 237 10.37 8.22 -16.42
CA LEU A 237 9.06 8.09 -15.76
C LEU A 237 9.14 7.17 -14.54
N LEU A 238 9.86 6.04 -14.65
CA LEU A 238 10.09 5.14 -13.51
C LEU A 238 10.89 5.83 -12.41
N SER A 239 12.01 6.51 -12.75
CA SER A 239 12.79 7.27 -11.76
C SER A 239 11.94 8.33 -11.07
N SER A 240 11.10 9.04 -11.83
CA SER A 240 10.21 10.06 -11.26
C SER A 240 9.14 9.48 -10.35
N LEU A 241 8.62 8.27 -10.63
CA LEU A 241 7.74 7.56 -9.70
C LEU A 241 8.46 7.20 -8.41
N GLN A 242 9.68 6.67 -8.52
CA GLN A 242 10.52 6.30 -7.37
C GLN A 242 10.85 7.52 -6.49
N GLU A 243 11.23 8.64 -7.11
CA GLU A 243 11.52 9.89 -6.41
C GLU A 243 10.30 10.45 -5.68
N VAL A 244 9.16 10.61 -6.39
CA VAL A 244 7.93 11.15 -5.79
C VAL A 244 7.45 10.29 -4.63
N MET A 245 7.50 8.96 -4.78
CA MET A 245 7.12 8.03 -3.72
C MET A 245 8.12 8.03 -2.56
N GLY A 246 9.42 8.17 -2.85
CA GLY A 246 10.46 8.33 -1.85
C GLY A 246 10.28 9.60 -1.02
N ASP A 247 10.02 10.74 -1.68
CA ASP A 247 9.72 12.01 -1.01
C ASP A 247 8.48 11.88 -0.11
N ALA A 248 7.44 11.19 -0.59
CA ALA A 248 6.23 10.95 0.18
C ALA A 248 6.48 10.06 1.41
N LEU A 249 7.29 9.02 1.27
CA LEU A 249 7.69 8.14 2.38
C LEU A 249 8.49 8.91 3.44
N ALA A 250 9.41 9.79 3.02
CA ALA A 250 10.18 10.62 3.93
C ALA A 250 9.29 11.61 4.70
N ALA A 251 8.19 12.06 4.10
CA ALA A 251 7.20 12.95 4.72
C ALA A 251 6.10 12.21 5.52
N GLY A 252 6.17 10.88 5.65
CA GLY A 252 5.17 10.08 6.36
C GLY A 252 3.85 9.87 5.62
N GLY A 253 3.86 9.99 4.28
CA GLY A 253 2.68 9.87 3.41
C GLY A 253 1.96 11.19 3.16
N THR A 254 0.83 11.12 2.45
CA THR A 254 -0.02 12.29 2.16
C THR A 254 -1.12 12.46 3.21
N SER A 255 -1.49 13.70 3.54
CA SER A 255 -2.57 14.05 4.46
C SER A 255 -3.85 14.56 3.76
N PHE A 256 -4.02 14.29 2.46
CA PHE A 256 -5.20 14.75 1.71
C PHE A 256 -6.55 14.30 2.27
N ASP A 257 -6.55 13.23 3.01
CA ASP A 257 -7.72 12.73 3.69
C ASP A 257 -7.35 12.61 5.17
N SER A 258 -8.05 13.33 6.05
CA SER A 258 -7.89 13.22 7.50
C SER A 258 -8.10 11.79 8.04
N LEU A 259 -8.51 10.90 7.13
CA LEU A 259 -8.65 9.46 7.39
C LEU A 259 -7.34 8.68 7.23
N TYR A 260 -6.25 9.30 6.71
CA TYR A 260 -4.95 8.62 6.59
C TYR A 260 -4.03 9.07 7.70
N VAL A 261 -3.93 8.21 8.67
CA VAL A 261 -3.05 8.37 9.82
C VAL A 261 -2.11 7.16 9.91
N ASN A 262 -0.95 7.39 10.49
CA ASN A 262 -0.04 6.33 10.88
C ASN A 262 -0.70 5.42 11.92
N VAL A 263 -0.11 4.29 12.23
CA VAL A 263 -0.63 3.36 13.26
C VAL A 263 -0.78 4.00 14.66
N ASN A 264 -0.12 5.13 14.89
CA ASN A 264 -0.21 5.95 16.12
C ASN A 264 -1.13 7.19 15.96
N GLY A 265 -1.95 7.26 14.92
CA GLY A 265 -2.90 8.35 14.68
C GLY A 265 -2.32 9.63 14.07
N ALA A 266 -1.01 9.71 13.79
CA ALA A 266 -0.40 10.91 13.20
C ALA A 266 -0.62 10.98 11.68
N SER A 267 -0.90 12.18 11.15
CA SER A 267 -1.02 12.44 9.69
C SER A 267 0.34 12.74 9.05
N GLY A 268 0.50 12.32 7.78
CA GLY A 268 1.63 12.73 6.95
C GLY A 268 1.52 14.18 6.43
N TYR A 269 2.58 14.69 5.82
CA TYR A 269 2.68 16.09 5.39
C TYR A 269 3.02 16.28 3.91
N PHE A 270 3.00 15.23 3.09
CA PHE A 270 3.45 15.29 1.69
C PHE A 270 2.57 16.15 0.77
N ASP A 271 1.30 16.38 1.12
CA ASP A 271 0.36 17.23 0.37
C ASP A 271 0.90 18.62 0.08
N ARG A 272 1.75 19.17 0.97
CA ARG A 272 2.40 20.47 0.80
C ARG A 272 3.44 20.53 -0.32
N SER A 273 3.92 19.38 -0.78
CA SER A 273 4.97 19.24 -1.80
C SER A 273 4.44 19.03 -3.21
N LEU A 274 3.13 18.83 -3.39
CA LEU A 274 2.52 18.52 -4.67
C LEU A 274 2.57 19.69 -5.64
N GLN A 275 2.98 19.42 -6.87
CA GLN A 275 3.21 20.38 -7.92
C GLN A 275 2.04 20.46 -8.92
N CYS A 276 1.28 19.40 -9.05
CA CYS A 276 0.27 19.24 -10.09
C CYS A 276 -1.06 18.75 -9.53
N TYR A 277 -1.03 17.63 -8.81
CA TYR A 277 -2.25 17.03 -8.27
C TYR A 277 -2.94 17.95 -7.27
N GLY A 278 -4.25 18.18 -7.48
CA GLY A 278 -5.04 19.08 -6.63
C GLY A 278 -4.81 20.58 -6.88
N GLN A 279 -3.91 20.97 -7.80
CA GLN A 279 -3.48 22.35 -8.02
C GLN A 279 -4.22 23.05 -9.17
N ALA A 280 -5.43 22.61 -9.56
CA ALA A 280 -6.20 23.22 -10.65
C ALA A 280 -6.31 24.74 -10.52
N GLY A 281 -6.01 25.46 -11.60
CA GLY A 281 -6.03 26.91 -11.66
C GLY A 281 -4.80 27.61 -11.07
N ARG A 282 -3.98 26.93 -10.28
CA ARG A 282 -2.72 27.48 -9.76
C ARG A 282 -1.64 27.52 -10.85
N PRO A 283 -0.72 28.49 -10.81
CA PRO A 283 0.36 28.56 -11.80
C PRO A 283 1.30 27.36 -11.67
N CYS A 284 1.63 26.76 -12.79
CA CYS A 284 2.68 25.75 -12.88
C CYS A 284 4.01 26.35 -12.44
N SER A 285 4.70 25.71 -11.47
CA SER A 285 5.97 26.21 -10.93
C SER A 285 7.10 26.32 -11.97
N ARG A 286 6.98 25.63 -13.13
CA ARG A 286 7.98 25.71 -14.22
C ARG A 286 7.72 26.83 -15.23
N CYS A 287 6.47 27.14 -15.55
CA CYS A 287 6.17 28.01 -16.70
C CYS A 287 5.06 29.03 -16.45
N GLY A 288 4.49 29.08 -15.25
CA GLY A 288 3.42 30.00 -14.88
C GLY A 288 2.03 29.70 -15.47
N THR A 289 1.94 28.76 -16.44
CA THR A 289 0.63 28.40 -17.03
C THR A 289 -0.25 27.73 -15.96
N PRO A 290 -1.55 28.09 -15.86
CA PRO A 290 -2.44 27.43 -14.91
C PRO A 290 -2.52 25.92 -15.12
N ILE A 291 -2.46 25.15 -14.04
CA ILE A 291 -2.68 23.70 -14.04
C ILE A 291 -4.13 23.42 -14.45
N SER A 292 -4.30 22.57 -15.44
CA SER A 292 -5.60 22.11 -15.91
C SER A 292 -6.07 20.89 -15.14
N ARG A 293 -7.41 20.79 -15.01
CA ARG A 293 -8.09 19.60 -14.48
C ARG A 293 -9.08 19.10 -15.51
N GLU A 294 -8.97 17.84 -15.88
CA GLU A 294 -9.88 17.18 -16.81
C GLU A 294 -10.52 15.94 -16.21
N LYS A 295 -11.71 15.57 -16.69
CA LYS A 295 -12.36 14.31 -16.33
C LYS A 295 -11.56 13.16 -16.93
N PHE A 296 -11.19 12.21 -16.09
CA PHE A 296 -10.44 11.02 -16.48
C PHE A 296 -11.04 9.79 -15.82
N MET A 297 -11.70 8.93 -16.61
CA MET A 297 -12.47 7.81 -16.10
C MET A 297 -13.50 8.30 -15.04
N ASN A 298 -13.51 7.73 -13.83
CA ASN A 298 -14.37 8.14 -12.70
C ASN A 298 -13.65 9.09 -11.72
N ARG A 299 -12.59 9.77 -12.15
CA ARG A 299 -11.75 10.68 -11.34
C ARG A 299 -11.30 11.87 -12.16
N SER A 300 -10.31 12.63 -11.69
CA SER A 300 -9.71 13.74 -12.42
C SER A 300 -8.25 13.46 -12.75
N SER A 301 -7.74 14.07 -13.83
CA SER A 301 -6.33 14.20 -14.15
C SER A 301 -5.93 15.65 -14.05
N TYR A 302 -4.79 15.93 -13.44
CA TYR A 302 -4.21 17.26 -13.30
C TYR A 302 -2.92 17.33 -14.11
N PHE A 303 -2.73 18.39 -14.87
CA PHE A 303 -1.54 18.53 -15.73
C PHE A 303 -1.31 19.99 -16.13
N CYS A 304 -0.08 20.31 -16.51
CA CYS A 304 0.25 21.58 -17.15
C CYS A 304 0.09 21.48 -18.67
N PRO A 305 -0.86 22.21 -19.31
CA PRO A 305 -1.11 22.08 -20.75
C PRO A 305 0.04 22.61 -21.63
N ARG A 306 0.97 23.40 -21.07
CA ARG A 306 2.15 23.90 -21.78
C ARG A 306 3.35 22.98 -21.64
N CYS A 307 3.59 22.42 -20.45
CA CYS A 307 4.77 21.61 -20.17
C CYS A 307 4.63 20.16 -20.60
N GLN A 308 3.43 19.57 -20.53
CA GLN A 308 3.18 18.15 -20.78
C GLN A 308 2.62 17.94 -22.19
N ARG A 309 3.30 17.07 -22.96
CA ARG A 309 2.96 16.78 -24.36
C ARG A 309 2.91 15.28 -24.63
#